data_f616d19c9c248c8717b568391db2b445
#
_entry.id   f616d19c9c248c8717b568391db2b445
#
_cell.length_a   1.000
_cell.length_b   1.000
_cell.length_c   1.000
_cell.angle_alpha   90.00
_cell.angle_beta   90.00
_cell.angle_gamma   90.00
#
_symmetry.space_group_name_H-M   'P 1'
#
loop_
_entity.id
_entity.type
_entity.pdbx_description
1 polymer ?
#
loop_
_entity_poly.entity_id
_entity_poly.type
_entity_poly.pdbx_seq_one_letter_code
_entity_poly.pdbx_strand_id
1 'polypeptide(L)'
;MNTTLSSLVNHQVRLASRPVGLPTADNWQFSEEPVAEPGEGAVLVKTLALSLDPAMRGWMNEGKSYIPSVDIGEVMRAGGVGVVIASRNPAFAVGDHVTGGPGVQEYFSVAGDQIKRSGLARIDLRLGTLTQWLNVLGMPGMTGYFGLMDVGQPQPGQTVVVSGAAGAVGQTVGQLARIKGCRVVGIAGGAAKCDWVVRELGFDACIDYKSGAVKDGLKEHCPKGVDVYFDNVGGDILDAVLARLARGARIVICGAISQYNNTGAMQGPKNYMSLLVNRARMQGMVVFDYADRYPQAIAELAGYLKDGRMKSREDVVEGGVAAFPEALNMLFTGRNFGKLVLKLADG
;
A
#
# COMPACT_ATOMS: atom_id res chain seq x y z
N MET A 1 5.73 -36.66 -4.74
CA MET A 1 6.89 -36.84 -3.83
C MET A 1 6.57 -36.08 -2.56
N ASN A 2 6.49 -36.75 -1.40
CA ASN A 2 6.33 -36.05 -0.12
C ASN A 2 7.66 -35.38 0.22
N THR A 3 7.81 -34.11 -0.06
CA THR A 3 8.93 -33.30 0.43
C THR A 3 8.76 -33.21 1.94
N THR A 4 9.69 -33.79 2.71
CA THR A 4 9.67 -33.64 4.17
C THR A 4 9.99 -32.21 4.52
N LEU A 5 9.29 -31.60 5.47
CA LEU A 5 9.49 -30.19 5.88
C LEU A 5 10.96 -29.92 6.24
N SER A 6 11.62 -30.91 6.85
CA SER A 6 13.05 -30.83 7.22
C SER A 6 14.03 -30.67 6.04
N SER A 7 13.59 -30.87 4.80
CA SER A 7 14.41 -30.63 3.60
C SER A 7 14.21 -29.24 2.98
N LEU A 8 13.28 -28.43 3.52
CA LEU A 8 13.03 -27.07 3.04
C LEU A 8 14.02 -26.09 3.66
N VAL A 9 14.50 -25.18 2.83
CA VAL A 9 15.34 -24.04 3.22
C VAL A 9 14.53 -22.76 3.08
N ASN A 10 14.55 -21.91 4.07
CA ASN A 10 13.91 -20.62 4.08
C ASN A 10 14.91 -19.51 3.73
N HIS A 11 14.84 -18.99 2.52
CA HIS A 11 15.63 -17.84 2.12
C HIS A 11 14.97 -16.56 2.64
N GLN A 12 15.79 -15.66 3.19
CA GLN A 12 15.32 -14.45 3.87
C GLN A 12 16.14 -13.23 3.48
N VAL A 13 15.53 -12.06 3.56
CA VAL A 13 16.26 -10.78 3.50
C VAL A 13 16.10 -10.06 4.83
N ARG A 14 17.22 -9.75 5.45
CA ARG A 14 17.32 -9.08 6.75
C ARG A 14 17.80 -7.65 6.58
N LEU A 15 17.39 -6.75 7.47
CA LEU A 15 17.91 -5.39 7.53
C LEU A 15 19.32 -5.42 8.14
N ALA A 16 20.36 -5.20 7.33
CA ALA A 16 21.77 -5.22 7.78
C ALA A 16 22.20 -3.88 8.37
N SER A 17 21.70 -2.77 7.83
CA SER A 17 21.99 -1.42 8.31
C SER A 17 20.86 -0.46 7.93
N ARG A 18 20.76 0.66 8.65
CA ARG A 18 19.73 1.67 8.35
C ARG A 18 20.13 2.51 7.14
N PRO A 19 19.27 2.60 6.11
CA PRO A 19 19.60 3.35 4.90
C PRO A 19 19.58 4.86 5.15
N VAL A 20 20.57 5.55 4.58
CA VAL A 20 20.61 7.01 4.44
C VAL A 20 20.19 7.34 3.01
N GLY A 21 19.08 7.99 2.81
CA GLY A 21 18.50 8.17 1.46
C GLY A 21 17.86 6.88 0.93
N LEU A 22 18.04 6.61 -0.36
CA LEU A 22 17.53 5.40 -1.02
C LEU A 22 18.30 4.17 -0.51
N PRO A 23 17.62 3.06 -0.17
CA PRO A 23 18.30 1.83 0.23
C PRO A 23 19.28 1.32 -0.83
N THR A 24 20.44 0.87 -0.38
CA THR A 24 21.52 0.29 -1.20
C THR A 24 21.71 -1.19 -0.86
N ALA A 25 22.58 -1.88 -1.59
CA ALA A 25 22.91 -3.29 -1.34
C ALA A 25 23.42 -3.53 0.10
N ASP A 26 24.18 -2.58 0.65
CA ASP A 26 24.79 -2.69 1.99
C ASP A 26 23.75 -2.65 3.14
N ASN A 27 22.49 -2.31 2.85
CA ASN A 27 21.43 -2.30 3.83
C ASN A 27 20.78 -3.68 4.00
N TRP A 28 21.16 -4.68 3.20
CA TRP A 28 20.53 -5.98 3.16
C TRP A 28 21.50 -7.11 3.45
N GLN A 29 21.05 -8.08 4.23
CA GLN A 29 21.70 -9.36 4.45
C GLN A 29 20.78 -10.48 3.98
N PHE A 30 21.28 -11.32 3.08
CA PHE A 30 20.61 -12.55 2.69
C PHE A 30 21.01 -13.65 3.66
N SER A 31 20.05 -14.44 4.10
CA SER A 31 20.26 -15.57 5.00
C SER A 31 19.40 -16.76 4.62
N GLU A 32 19.84 -17.94 5.03
CA GLU A 32 19.16 -19.21 4.84
C GLU A 32 19.00 -19.89 6.20
N GLU A 33 17.81 -20.43 6.45
CA GLU A 33 17.51 -21.17 7.67
C GLU A 33 16.71 -22.42 7.33
N PRO A 34 16.88 -23.54 8.07
CA PRO A 34 16.04 -24.71 7.90
C PRO A 34 14.60 -24.38 8.32
N VAL A 35 13.63 -24.92 7.59
CA VAL A 35 12.22 -24.77 7.94
C VAL A 35 11.89 -25.74 9.09
N ALA A 36 11.44 -25.18 10.20
CA ALA A 36 11.05 -25.98 11.38
C ALA A 36 9.58 -26.45 11.28
N GLU A 37 9.32 -27.63 11.85
CA GLU A 37 7.95 -28.09 12.07
C GLU A 37 7.18 -27.15 12.99
N PRO A 38 5.88 -26.86 12.72
CA PRO A 38 5.11 -25.99 13.59
C PRO A 38 4.88 -26.63 14.96
N GLY A 39 5.08 -25.84 16.02
CA GLY A 39 4.75 -26.21 17.39
C GLY A 39 3.25 -26.33 17.63
N GLU A 40 2.84 -26.63 18.86
CA GLU A 40 1.42 -26.75 19.25
C GLU A 40 0.67 -25.45 18.97
N GLY A 41 -0.48 -25.54 18.30
CA GLY A 41 -1.32 -24.41 17.91
C GLY A 41 -0.73 -23.53 16.82
N ALA A 42 0.49 -23.80 16.31
CA ALA A 42 1.15 -23.00 15.30
C ALA A 42 0.72 -23.38 13.87
N VAL A 43 0.99 -22.45 12.95
CA VAL A 43 0.72 -22.60 11.52
C VAL A 43 1.99 -22.25 10.75
N LEU A 44 2.39 -23.12 9.82
CA LEU A 44 3.51 -22.88 8.88
C LEU A 44 2.94 -22.53 7.51
N VAL A 45 3.39 -21.42 6.96
CA VAL A 45 2.92 -20.88 5.68
C VAL A 45 4.08 -20.78 4.70
N LYS A 46 3.88 -21.25 3.47
CA LYS A 46 4.72 -20.91 2.32
C LYS A 46 4.26 -19.59 1.75
N THR A 47 5.14 -18.60 1.70
CA THR A 47 4.85 -17.29 1.09
C THR A 47 4.81 -17.42 -0.43
N LEU A 48 3.74 -16.98 -1.06
CA LEU A 48 3.58 -16.98 -2.51
C LEU A 48 3.96 -15.63 -3.13
N ALA A 49 3.53 -14.54 -2.47
CA ALA A 49 3.84 -13.20 -2.92
C ALA A 49 3.88 -12.19 -1.78
N LEU A 50 4.69 -11.16 -1.94
CA LEU A 50 4.87 -10.06 -0.99
C LEU A 50 4.28 -8.76 -1.52
N SER A 51 3.71 -8.00 -0.61
CA SER A 51 3.31 -6.61 -0.82
C SER A 51 4.52 -5.71 -0.65
N LEU A 52 4.92 -4.98 -1.70
CA LEU A 52 5.92 -3.94 -1.56
C LEU A 52 5.23 -2.58 -1.41
N ASP A 53 5.53 -1.90 -0.32
CA ASP A 53 4.84 -0.67 0.10
C ASP A 53 5.84 0.43 0.46
N PRO A 54 5.59 1.70 0.08
CA PRO A 54 6.50 2.81 0.42
C PRO A 54 6.75 2.96 1.93
N ALA A 55 5.78 2.58 2.77
CA ALA A 55 5.89 2.59 4.22
C ALA A 55 7.06 1.75 4.75
N MET A 56 7.48 0.72 4.01
CA MET A 56 8.64 -0.13 4.35
C MET A 56 9.91 0.72 4.56
N ARG A 57 10.07 1.82 3.79
CA ARG A 57 11.21 2.72 3.98
C ARG A 57 11.21 3.38 5.37
N GLY A 58 10.03 3.78 5.85
CA GLY A 58 9.87 4.33 7.19
C GLY A 58 10.14 3.32 8.30
N TRP A 59 9.82 2.05 8.08
CA TRP A 59 10.06 0.98 9.06
C TRP A 59 11.54 0.66 9.30
N MET A 60 12.42 1.08 8.39
CA MET A 60 13.88 0.95 8.53
C MET A 60 14.50 2.07 9.37
N ASN A 61 13.76 3.14 9.66
CA ASN A 61 14.27 4.27 10.45
C ASN A 61 14.05 4.02 11.94
N GLU A 62 14.94 4.58 12.77
CA GLU A 62 14.70 4.72 14.19
C GLU A 62 13.75 5.87 14.48
N GLY A 63 13.10 5.80 15.63
CA GLY A 63 12.25 6.87 16.11
C GLY A 63 10.80 6.49 16.32
N LYS A 64 10.01 7.46 16.76
CA LYS A 64 8.57 7.27 17.03
C LYS A 64 7.80 7.12 15.73
N SER A 65 7.05 6.02 15.62
CA SER A 65 6.16 5.73 14.51
C SER A 65 4.88 5.04 15.01
N TYR A 66 3.91 4.84 14.15
CA TYR A 66 2.69 4.09 14.44
C TYR A 66 2.92 2.56 14.53
N ILE A 67 4.09 2.09 14.13
CA ILE A 67 4.55 0.70 14.24
C ILE A 67 6.02 0.71 14.65
N PRO A 68 6.52 -0.25 15.47
CA PRO A 68 7.93 -0.36 15.80
C PRO A 68 8.81 -0.46 14.55
N SER A 69 10.01 0.10 14.59
CA SER A 69 11.00 -0.10 13.53
C SER A 69 11.40 -1.58 13.40
N VAL A 70 11.95 -1.95 12.25
CA VAL A 70 12.64 -3.23 12.08
C VAL A 70 14.01 -3.10 12.72
N ASP A 71 14.40 -4.06 13.55
CA ASP A 71 15.72 -4.06 14.16
C ASP A 71 16.80 -4.58 13.20
N ILE A 72 18.04 -4.14 13.42
CA ILE A 72 19.17 -4.63 12.64
C ILE A 72 19.33 -6.13 12.87
N GLY A 73 19.46 -6.89 11.80
CA GLY A 73 19.51 -8.37 11.79
C GLY A 73 18.14 -9.06 11.75
N GLU A 74 17.03 -8.33 11.92
CA GLU A 74 15.69 -8.91 11.73
C GLU A 74 15.33 -9.08 10.25
N VAL A 75 14.46 -10.07 9.98
CA VAL A 75 13.85 -10.24 8.65
C VAL A 75 13.07 -8.97 8.31
N MET A 76 13.33 -8.39 7.13
CA MET A 76 12.67 -7.16 6.71
C MET A 76 11.16 -7.36 6.68
N ARG A 77 10.43 -6.49 7.36
CA ARG A 77 8.97 -6.58 7.46
C ARG A 77 8.31 -6.38 6.09
N ALA A 78 7.38 -7.28 5.77
CA ALA A 78 6.51 -7.20 4.59
C ALA A 78 5.17 -7.86 4.88
N GLY A 79 4.09 -7.32 4.32
CA GLY A 79 2.84 -8.04 4.17
C GLY A 79 2.93 -9.05 3.03
N GLY A 80 2.10 -10.08 3.05
CA GLY A 80 2.13 -11.09 2.00
C GLY A 80 0.90 -11.97 1.96
N VAL A 81 0.84 -12.81 0.93
CA VAL A 81 -0.11 -13.91 0.80
C VAL A 81 0.67 -15.22 0.67
N GLY A 82 0.09 -16.28 1.20
CA GLY A 82 0.72 -17.58 1.19
C GLY A 82 -0.28 -18.72 1.28
N VAL A 83 0.24 -19.94 1.32
CA VAL A 83 -0.54 -21.15 1.50
C VAL A 83 -0.04 -21.89 2.75
N VAL A 84 -0.96 -22.36 3.55
CA VAL A 84 -0.66 -23.18 4.74
C VAL A 84 -0.11 -24.54 4.28
N ILE A 85 1.11 -24.87 4.66
CA ILE A 85 1.76 -26.16 4.31
C ILE A 85 1.82 -27.13 5.47
N ALA A 86 1.74 -26.63 6.72
CA ALA A 86 1.56 -27.45 7.91
C ALA A 86 0.80 -26.66 8.98
N SER A 87 -0.06 -27.33 9.74
CA SER A 87 -0.85 -26.68 10.78
C SER A 87 -1.09 -27.62 11.97
N ARG A 88 -0.94 -27.09 13.16
CA ARG A 88 -1.43 -27.66 14.43
C ARG A 88 -2.50 -26.76 15.06
N ASN A 89 -3.12 -25.90 14.26
CA ASN A 89 -4.17 -24.98 14.69
C ASN A 89 -5.49 -25.35 14.00
N PRO A 90 -6.59 -25.58 14.76
CA PRO A 90 -7.87 -26.01 14.17
C PRO A 90 -8.54 -24.95 13.27
N ALA A 91 -8.13 -23.69 13.36
CA ALA A 91 -8.68 -22.61 12.52
C ALA A 91 -8.08 -22.54 11.11
N PHE A 92 -6.96 -23.25 10.87
CA PHE A 92 -6.25 -23.23 9.59
C PHE A 92 -5.94 -24.65 9.12
N ALA A 93 -6.40 -25.01 7.95
CA ALA A 93 -6.12 -26.30 7.31
C ALA A 93 -4.95 -26.17 6.32
N VAL A 94 -4.23 -27.26 6.08
CA VAL A 94 -3.26 -27.34 4.99
C VAL A 94 -3.97 -27.10 3.67
N GLY A 95 -3.41 -26.22 2.84
CA GLY A 95 -4.02 -25.76 1.59
C GLY A 95 -4.84 -24.45 1.72
N ASP A 96 -5.13 -23.98 2.93
CA ASP A 96 -5.77 -22.67 3.09
C ASP A 96 -4.85 -21.56 2.56
N HIS A 97 -5.41 -20.68 1.74
CA HIS A 97 -4.73 -19.44 1.36
C HIS A 97 -4.93 -18.39 2.45
N VAL A 98 -3.85 -17.70 2.79
CA VAL A 98 -3.84 -16.74 3.89
C VAL A 98 -3.14 -15.44 3.50
N THR A 99 -3.55 -14.34 4.13
CA THR A 99 -2.79 -13.09 4.19
C THR A 99 -2.18 -12.94 5.58
N GLY A 100 -1.05 -12.22 5.67
CA GLY A 100 -0.38 -11.98 6.95
C GLY A 100 0.88 -11.14 6.81
N GLY A 101 1.74 -11.18 7.81
CA GLY A 101 3.02 -10.47 7.87
C GLY A 101 4.21 -11.43 7.78
N PRO A 102 4.46 -12.08 6.64
CA PRO A 102 5.56 -13.04 6.51
C PRO A 102 6.94 -12.41 6.75
N GLY A 103 7.11 -11.11 6.48
CA GLY A 103 8.42 -10.56 6.23
C GLY A 103 8.94 -10.98 4.85
N VAL A 104 10.14 -10.53 4.49
CA VAL A 104 10.76 -10.89 3.20
C VAL A 104 11.44 -12.24 3.33
N GLN A 105 10.64 -13.30 3.23
CA GLN A 105 11.08 -14.70 3.34
C GLN A 105 10.10 -15.67 2.68
N GLU A 106 10.59 -16.86 2.34
CA GLU A 106 9.80 -17.87 1.62
C GLU A 106 8.86 -18.66 2.53
N TYR A 107 9.21 -18.84 3.79
CA TYR A 107 8.40 -19.57 4.77
C TYR A 107 8.34 -18.78 6.07
N PHE A 108 7.18 -18.80 6.72
CA PHE A 108 7.04 -18.23 8.06
C PHE A 108 6.10 -19.05 8.92
N SER A 109 6.40 -19.09 10.20
CA SER A 109 5.57 -19.77 11.19
C SER A 109 4.95 -18.74 12.12
N VAL A 110 3.66 -18.94 12.45
CA VAL A 110 2.95 -18.14 13.45
C VAL A 110 2.63 -19.03 14.63
N ALA A 111 3.20 -18.70 15.80
CA ALA A 111 2.95 -19.44 17.03
C ALA A 111 1.48 -19.36 17.47
N GLY A 112 0.97 -20.41 18.11
CA GLY A 112 -0.45 -20.51 18.44
C GLY A 112 -1.00 -19.36 19.28
N ASP A 113 -0.22 -18.89 20.25
CA ASP A 113 -0.55 -17.74 21.11
C ASP A 113 -0.50 -16.38 20.38
N GLN A 114 0.20 -16.31 19.25
CA GLN A 114 0.36 -15.11 18.44
C GLN A 114 -0.66 -14.99 17.29
N ILE A 115 -1.39 -16.05 16.94
CA ILE A 115 -2.32 -16.08 15.79
C ILE A 115 -3.26 -14.86 15.78
N LYS A 116 -3.90 -14.57 16.92
CA LYS A 116 -4.86 -13.44 17.02
C LYS A 116 -4.22 -12.06 16.81
N ARG A 117 -2.91 -11.93 17.06
CA ARG A 117 -2.17 -10.67 16.98
C ARG A 117 -1.37 -10.53 15.71
N SER A 118 -1.11 -11.65 15.02
CA SER A 118 -0.25 -11.70 13.83
C SER A 118 -0.88 -11.07 12.59
N GLY A 119 -2.21 -10.88 12.59
CA GLY A 119 -2.95 -10.49 11.39
C GLY A 119 -3.09 -11.63 10.37
N LEU A 120 -2.71 -12.87 10.72
CA LEU A 120 -2.92 -14.03 9.85
C LEU A 120 -4.42 -14.28 9.67
N ALA A 121 -4.89 -14.23 8.43
CA ALA A 121 -6.28 -14.43 8.09
C ALA A 121 -6.43 -15.25 6.80
N ARG A 122 -7.42 -16.14 6.77
CA ARG A 122 -7.77 -16.86 5.53
C ARG A 122 -8.35 -15.89 4.51
N ILE A 123 -7.99 -16.09 3.26
CA ILE A 123 -8.51 -15.34 2.12
C ILE A 123 -9.37 -16.24 1.24
N ASP A 124 -10.40 -15.65 0.63
CA ASP A 124 -11.29 -16.36 -0.30
C ASP A 124 -10.95 -15.95 -1.74
N LEU A 125 -10.30 -16.84 -2.47
CA LEU A 125 -9.91 -16.59 -3.86
C LEU A 125 -11.10 -16.44 -4.83
N ARG A 126 -12.33 -16.72 -4.39
CA ARG A 126 -13.56 -16.43 -5.18
C ARG A 126 -13.87 -14.92 -5.20
N LEU A 127 -13.33 -14.15 -4.24
CA LEU A 127 -13.49 -12.69 -4.17
C LEU A 127 -12.47 -11.93 -5.01
N GLY A 128 -11.32 -12.54 -5.30
CA GLY A 128 -10.26 -11.94 -6.09
C GLY A 128 -8.99 -12.79 -6.12
N THR A 129 -8.07 -12.46 -7.01
CA THR A 129 -6.79 -13.13 -7.16
C THR A 129 -5.86 -12.88 -5.96
N LEU A 130 -4.78 -13.68 -5.83
CA LEU A 130 -3.76 -13.48 -4.79
C LEU A 130 -3.19 -12.05 -4.80
N THR A 131 -2.94 -11.50 -5.99
CA THR A 131 -2.39 -10.14 -6.11
C THR A 131 -3.41 -9.05 -5.77
N GLN A 132 -4.69 -9.28 -6.04
CA GLN A 132 -5.78 -8.39 -5.61
C GLN A 132 -5.94 -8.38 -4.08
N TRP A 133 -5.64 -9.50 -3.40
CA TRP A 133 -5.56 -9.56 -1.94
C TRP A 133 -4.36 -8.81 -1.34
N LEU A 134 -3.35 -8.49 -2.15
CA LEU A 134 -2.25 -7.58 -1.79
C LEU A 134 -2.52 -6.12 -2.19
N ASN A 135 -3.58 -5.84 -2.93
CA ASN A 135 -3.95 -4.54 -3.45
C ASN A 135 -5.33 -4.10 -2.94
N VAL A 136 -6.34 -4.15 -3.81
CA VAL A 136 -7.68 -3.59 -3.57
C VAL A 136 -8.44 -4.32 -2.45
N LEU A 137 -8.24 -5.62 -2.25
CA LEU A 137 -8.83 -6.39 -1.14
C LEU A 137 -7.91 -6.46 0.09
N GLY A 138 -6.71 -5.93 0.00
CA GLY A 138 -5.71 -5.90 1.07
C GLY A 138 -5.50 -4.52 1.68
N MET A 139 -4.33 -4.35 2.31
CA MET A 139 -3.98 -3.14 3.05
C MET A 139 -4.11 -1.84 2.24
N PRO A 140 -3.68 -1.76 0.95
CA PRO A 140 -3.87 -0.54 0.16
C PRO A 140 -5.35 -0.22 -0.10
N GLY A 141 -6.17 -1.24 -0.35
CA GLY A 141 -7.62 -1.08 -0.51
C GLY A 141 -8.29 -0.57 0.75
N MET A 142 -7.96 -1.17 1.90
CA MET A 142 -8.45 -0.71 3.20
C MET A 142 -8.01 0.72 3.50
N THR A 143 -6.76 1.07 3.20
CA THR A 143 -6.23 2.43 3.35
C THR A 143 -7.01 3.43 2.51
N GLY A 144 -7.24 3.11 1.24
CA GLY A 144 -8.03 3.95 0.34
C GLY A 144 -9.49 4.09 0.77
N TYR A 145 -10.09 2.98 1.17
CA TYR A 145 -11.50 2.94 1.60
C TYR A 145 -11.73 3.80 2.85
N PHE A 146 -11.07 3.50 3.95
CA PHE A 146 -11.30 4.22 5.22
C PHE A 146 -10.78 5.65 5.17
N GLY A 147 -9.63 5.89 4.54
CA GLY A 147 -9.12 7.25 4.38
C GLY A 147 -10.07 8.14 3.58
N LEU A 148 -10.67 7.62 2.51
CA LEU A 148 -11.63 8.38 1.73
C LEU A 148 -12.99 8.51 2.45
N MET A 149 -13.56 7.40 2.95
CA MET A 149 -14.92 7.38 3.48
C MET A 149 -15.04 8.04 4.85
N ASP A 150 -14.10 7.74 5.77
CA ASP A 150 -14.20 8.20 7.16
C ASP A 150 -13.52 9.55 7.37
N VAL A 151 -12.40 9.83 6.69
CA VAL A 151 -11.65 11.07 6.84
C VAL A 151 -11.99 12.07 5.74
N GLY A 152 -11.95 11.64 4.49
CA GLY A 152 -12.27 12.47 3.32
C GLY A 152 -13.75 12.84 3.23
N GLN A 153 -14.65 11.91 3.52
CA GLN A 153 -16.11 12.09 3.53
C GLN A 153 -16.63 12.77 2.26
N PRO A 154 -16.32 12.27 1.06
CA PRO A 154 -16.70 12.92 -0.19
C PRO A 154 -18.22 12.92 -0.37
N GLN A 155 -18.74 14.03 -0.92
CA GLN A 155 -20.14 14.14 -1.26
C GLN A 155 -20.31 14.19 -2.79
N PRO A 156 -21.43 13.68 -3.35
CA PRO A 156 -21.70 13.76 -4.78
C PRO A 156 -21.53 15.17 -5.31
N GLY A 157 -20.90 15.31 -6.49
CA GLY A 157 -20.62 16.60 -7.14
C GLY A 157 -19.38 17.34 -6.64
N GLN A 158 -18.75 16.89 -5.55
CA GLN A 158 -17.48 17.44 -5.08
C GLN A 158 -16.30 17.03 -5.96
N THR A 159 -15.23 17.83 -5.93
CA THR A 159 -13.97 17.54 -6.60
C THR A 159 -13.00 16.84 -5.65
N VAL A 160 -12.64 15.61 -5.98
CA VAL A 160 -11.63 14.80 -5.25
C VAL A 160 -10.34 14.80 -6.07
N VAL A 161 -9.23 15.21 -5.44
CA VAL A 161 -7.89 15.10 -6.01
C VAL A 161 -7.12 14.00 -5.30
N VAL A 162 -6.39 13.17 -6.07
CA VAL A 162 -5.62 12.04 -5.53
C VAL A 162 -4.19 12.11 -6.04
N SER A 163 -3.21 12.25 -5.16
CA SER A 163 -1.80 12.10 -5.56
C SER A 163 -1.37 10.63 -5.54
N GLY A 164 -0.38 10.29 -6.39
CA GLY A 164 -0.03 8.88 -6.61
C GLY A 164 -1.20 8.08 -7.21
N ALA A 165 -1.99 8.70 -8.07
CA ALA A 165 -3.27 8.20 -8.59
C ALA A 165 -3.18 6.83 -9.26
N ALA A 166 -2.07 6.50 -9.91
CA ALA A 166 -1.82 5.21 -10.54
C ALA A 166 -1.21 4.16 -9.60
N GLY A 167 -0.98 4.50 -8.33
CA GLY A 167 -0.46 3.58 -7.30
C GLY A 167 -1.56 2.75 -6.65
N ALA A 168 -1.16 1.85 -5.74
CA ALA A 168 -2.08 0.91 -5.09
C ALA A 168 -3.25 1.60 -4.35
N VAL A 169 -2.97 2.56 -3.48
CA VAL A 169 -4.00 3.31 -2.76
C VAL A 169 -4.74 4.25 -3.69
N GLY A 170 -4.01 4.99 -4.54
CA GLY A 170 -4.58 6.03 -5.40
C GLY A 170 -5.63 5.50 -6.38
N GLN A 171 -5.39 4.34 -6.99
CA GLN A 171 -6.36 3.72 -7.91
C GLN A 171 -7.67 3.34 -7.19
N THR A 172 -7.58 2.88 -5.94
CA THR A 172 -8.77 2.55 -5.13
C THR A 172 -9.54 3.81 -4.76
N VAL A 173 -8.85 4.81 -4.23
CA VAL A 173 -9.45 6.09 -3.80
C VAL A 173 -10.23 6.77 -4.92
N GLY A 174 -9.61 6.91 -6.09
CA GLY A 174 -10.27 7.63 -7.17
C GLY A 174 -11.49 6.91 -7.73
N GLN A 175 -11.42 5.58 -7.86
CA GLN A 175 -12.57 4.80 -8.30
C GLN A 175 -13.71 4.84 -7.27
N LEU A 176 -13.41 4.76 -5.98
CA LEU A 176 -14.42 4.93 -4.93
C LEU A 176 -15.04 6.32 -4.96
N ALA A 177 -14.25 7.38 -5.13
CA ALA A 177 -14.76 8.75 -5.27
C ALA A 177 -15.69 8.89 -6.47
N ARG A 178 -15.34 8.28 -7.60
CA ARG A 178 -16.19 8.24 -8.80
C ARG A 178 -17.49 7.49 -8.54
N ILE A 179 -17.45 6.32 -7.89
CA ILE A 179 -18.64 5.54 -7.51
C ILE A 179 -19.57 6.36 -6.60
N LYS A 180 -19.00 7.23 -5.75
CA LYS A 180 -19.76 8.19 -4.90
C LYS A 180 -20.27 9.42 -5.67
N GLY A 181 -20.07 9.50 -6.98
CA GLY A 181 -20.58 10.62 -7.80
C GLY A 181 -19.72 11.89 -7.73
N CYS A 182 -18.46 11.79 -7.35
CA CYS A 182 -17.52 12.91 -7.34
C CYS A 182 -16.86 13.11 -8.71
N ARG A 183 -16.41 14.34 -8.97
CA ARG A 183 -15.41 14.63 -9.99
C ARG A 183 -14.05 14.21 -9.45
N VAL A 184 -13.26 13.46 -10.22
CA VAL A 184 -11.98 12.90 -9.78
C VAL A 184 -10.84 13.37 -10.66
N VAL A 185 -9.83 13.99 -10.06
CA VAL A 185 -8.60 14.43 -10.72
C VAL A 185 -7.41 13.69 -10.11
N GLY A 186 -6.70 12.93 -10.93
CA GLY A 186 -5.48 12.25 -10.53
C GLY A 186 -4.24 13.13 -10.65
N ILE A 187 -3.21 12.85 -9.86
CA ILE A 187 -1.85 13.34 -10.07
C ILE A 187 -0.93 12.13 -10.14
N ALA A 188 -0.27 11.92 -11.27
CA ALA A 188 0.61 10.78 -11.51
C ALA A 188 1.86 11.19 -12.30
N GLY A 189 2.85 10.32 -12.42
CA GLY A 189 4.11 10.62 -13.11
C GLY A 189 4.22 9.92 -14.46
N GLY A 190 4.10 10.67 -15.53
CA GLY A 190 4.23 10.23 -16.91
C GLY A 190 2.89 9.99 -17.61
N ALA A 191 2.85 10.29 -18.90
CA ALA A 191 1.66 10.25 -19.74
C ALA A 191 0.95 8.89 -19.70
N ALA A 192 1.71 7.78 -19.76
CA ALA A 192 1.12 6.44 -19.76
C ALA A 192 0.30 6.15 -18.48
N LYS A 193 0.77 6.61 -17.31
CA LYS A 193 0.03 6.47 -16.04
C LYS A 193 -1.21 7.36 -16.02
N CYS A 194 -1.10 8.59 -16.51
CA CYS A 194 -2.23 9.51 -16.60
C CYS A 194 -3.30 9.01 -17.58
N ASP A 195 -2.89 8.53 -18.75
CA ASP A 195 -3.80 7.95 -19.74
C ASP A 195 -4.56 6.74 -19.17
N TRP A 196 -3.86 5.86 -18.47
CA TRP A 196 -4.49 4.70 -17.85
C TRP A 196 -5.49 5.08 -16.77
N VAL A 197 -5.14 6.03 -15.90
CA VAL A 197 -6.02 6.52 -14.83
C VAL A 197 -7.32 7.11 -15.41
N VAL A 198 -7.22 7.86 -16.51
CA VAL A 198 -8.40 8.44 -17.16
C VAL A 198 -9.19 7.40 -17.92
N ARG A 199 -8.55 6.60 -18.80
CA ARG A 199 -9.26 5.69 -19.72
C ARG A 199 -9.77 4.43 -19.04
N GLU A 200 -8.97 3.87 -18.13
CA GLU A 200 -9.30 2.58 -17.51
C GLU A 200 -10.00 2.73 -16.16
N LEU A 201 -9.59 3.70 -15.33
CA LEU A 201 -10.20 3.92 -14.02
C LEU A 201 -11.33 4.95 -14.07
N GLY A 202 -11.47 5.67 -15.19
CA GLY A 202 -12.55 6.62 -15.44
C GLY A 202 -12.44 7.91 -14.63
N PHE A 203 -11.21 8.34 -14.27
CA PHE A 203 -11.04 9.67 -13.70
C PHE A 203 -11.35 10.75 -14.74
N ASP A 204 -11.85 11.89 -14.30
CA ASP A 204 -12.21 12.99 -15.18
C ASP A 204 -10.98 13.67 -15.81
N ALA A 205 -9.85 13.67 -15.11
CA ALA A 205 -8.56 14.17 -15.60
C ALA A 205 -7.39 13.57 -14.78
N CYS A 206 -6.19 13.67 -15.34
CA CYS A 206 -4.97 13.37 -14.61
C CYS A 206 -3.87 14.39 -14.97
N ILE A 207 -3.20 14.90 -13.93
CA ILE A 207 -2.11 15.86 -14.05
C ILE A 207 -0.79 15.08 -14.02
N ASP A 208 -0.01 15.19 -15.10
CA ASP A 208 1.34 14.62 -15.14
C ASP A 208 2.34 15.60 -14.51
N TYR A 209 2.77 15.30 -13.27
CA TYR A 209 3.72 16.14 -12.56
C TYR A 209 5.12 16.16 -13.16
N LYS A 210 5.43 15.25 -14.11
CA LYS A 210 6.72 15.21 -14.81
C LYS A 210 6.77 16.09 -16.04
N SER A 211 5.61 16.44 -16.63
CA SER A 211 5.50 17.20 -17.87
C SER A 211 5.13 18.65 -17.67
N GLY A 212 4.66 19.06 -16.48
CA GLY A 212 4.22 20.42 -16.27
C GLY A 212 4.02 20.78 -14.79
N ALA A 213 3.67 22.03 -14.54
CA ALA A 213 3.40 22.53 -13.21
C ALA A 213 2.05 22.01 -12.69
N VAL A 214 2.06 21.29 -11.56
CA VAL A 214 0.84 20.78 -10.91
C VAL A 214 -0.17 21.89 -10.65
N LYS A 215 0.29 23.11 -10.32
CA LYS A 215 -0.57 24.28 -10.08
C LYS A 215 -1.44 24.64 -11.30
N ASP A 216 -0.88 24.57 -12.50
CA ASP A 216 -1.61 24.91 -13.73
C ASP A 216 -2.66 23.83 -14.04
N GLY A 217 -2.30 22.57 -13.91
CA GLY A 217 -3.26 21.47 -14.05
C GLY A 217 -4.39 21.52 -13.02
N LEU A 218 -4.10 21.89 -11.77
CA LEU A 218 -5.14 22.10 -10.74
C LEU A 218 -6.04 23.30 -11.07
N LYS A 219 -5.49 24.38 -11.64
CA LYS A 219 -6.29 25.54 -12.09
C LYS A 219 -7.24 25.15 -13.20
N GLU A 220 -6.79 24.35 -14.15
CA GLU A 220 -7.57 23.88 -15.29
C GLU A 220 -8.66 22.89 -14.86
N HIS A 221 -8.26 21.83 -14.14
CA HIS A 221 -9.14 20.69 -13.86
C HIS A 221 -9.98 20.83 -12.59
N CYS A 222 -9.61 21.77 -11.69
CA CYS A 222 -10.32 22.06 -10.44
C CYS A 222 -10.75 23.54 -10.38
N PRO A 223 -11.56 24.07 -11.34
CA PRO A 223 -11.88 25.50 -11.42
C PRO A 223 -12.61 26.02 -10.16
N LYS A 224 -13.39 25.17 -9.49
CA LYS A 224 -14.13 25.50 -8.26
C LYS A 224 -13.33 25.21 -6.97
N GLY A 225 -12.09 24.76 -7.09
CA GLY A 225 -11.26 24.33 -5.97
C GLY A 225 -11.34 22.81 -5.69
N VAL A 226 -10.57 22.37 -4.71
CA VAL A 226 -10.45 20.95 -4.29
C VAL A 226 -11.23 20.77 -3.00
N ASP A 227 -12.27 19.92 -3.00
CA ASP A 227 -13.10 19.63 -1.84
C ASP A 227 -12.48 18.54 -0.96
N VAL A 228 -11.89 17.51 -1.58
CA VAL A 228 -11.17 16.44 -0.90
C VAL A 228 -9.82 16.22 -1.58
N TYR A 229 -8.76 16.22 -0.81
CA TYR A 229 -7.45 15.80 -1.28
C TYR A 229 -6.98 14.58 -0.53
N PHE A 230 -6.67 13.51 -1.27
CA PHE A 230 -6.07 12.30 -0.72
C PHE A 230 -4.57 12.32 -1.02
N ASP A 231 -3.77 12.57 0.02
CA ASP A 231 -2.33 12.76 -0.11
C ASP A 231 -1.53 11.50 0.19
N ASN A 232 -0.89 10.96 -0.86
CA ASN A 232 0.08 9.87 -0.78
C ASN A 232 1.53 10.37 -0.92
N VAL A 233 1.74 11.65 -1.30
CA VAL A 233 3.04 12.14 -1.80
C VAL A 233 3.67 13.20 -0.92
N GLY A 234 2.88 14.15 -0.41
CA GLY A 234 3.41 15.29 0.35
C GLY A 234 4.18 16.30 -0.51
N GLY A 235 5.05 17.08 0.13
CA GLY A 235 5.97 18.01 -0.52
C GLY A 235 5.30 19.06 -1.40
N ASP A 236 5.91 19.36 -2.55
CA ASP A 236 5.43 20.41 -3.47
C ASP A 236 4.04 20.12 -4.06
N ILE A 237 3.66 18.84 -4.18
CA ILE A 237 2.31 18.47 -4.65
C ILE A 237 1.28 18.84 -3.57
N LEU A 238 1.53 18.54 -2.31
CA LEU A 238 0.66 18.97 -1.21
C LEU A 238 0.54 20.50 -1.20
N ASP A 239 1.65 21.23 -1.31
CA ASP A 239 1.64 22.69 -1.36
C ASP A 239 0.83 23.27 -2.54
N ALA A 240 0.95 22.65 -3.71
CA ALA A 240 0.17 23.07 -4.87
C ALA A 240 -1.34 22.88 -4.64
N VAL A 241 -1.75 21.76 -4.03
CA VAL A 241 -3.15 21.49 -3.72
C VAL A 241 -3.67 22.43 -2.63
N LEU A 242 -2.89 22.68 -1.56
CA LEU A 242 -3.27 23.62 -0.50
C LEU A 242 -3.56 25.02 -1.04
N ALA A 243 -2.85 25.47 -2.08
CA ALA A 243 -3.12 26.75 -2.73
C ALA A 243 -4.43 26.78 -3.53
N ARG A 244 -5.13 25.65 -3.70
CA ARG A 244 -6.33 25.51 -4.54
C ARG A 244 -7.55 24.92 -3.80
N LEU A 245 -7.60 24.99 -2.47
CA LEU A 245 -8.68 24.40 -1.69
C LEU A 245 -10.04 25.11 -1.90
N ALA A 246 -11.10 24.32 -1.97
CA ALA A 246 -12.45 24.79 -1.79
C ALA A 246 -12.74 25.10 -0.31
N ARG A 247 -13.79 25.86 -0.04
CA ARG A 247 -14.21 26.15 1.36
C ARG A 247 -14.68 24.86 2.04
N GLY A 248 -14.14 24.58 3.22
CA GLY A 248 -14.45 23.38 4.00
C GLY A 248 -13.75 22.12 3.48
N ALA A 249 -12.69 22.26 2.68
CA ALA A 249 -11.92 21.15 2.13
C ALA A 249 -11.39 20.22 3.22
N ARG A 250 -11.23 18.93 2.87
CA ARG A 250 -10.69 17.88 3.71
C ARG A 250 -9.46 17.27 3.05
N ILE A 251 -8.34 17.30 3.76
CA ILE A 251 -7.07 16.75 3.32
C ILE A 251 -6.76 15.52 4.15
N VAL A 252 -6.72 14.36 3.50
CA VAL A 252 -6.37 13.07 4.09
C VAL A 252 -4.88 12.85 3.91
N ILE A 253 -4.12 12.84 5.00
CA ILE A 253 -2.69 12.52 4.98
C ILE A 253 -2.53 11.01 5.15
N CYS A 254 -2.26 10.33 4.06
CA CYS A 254 -2.01 8.90 4.00
C CYS A 254 -0.51 8.59 4.02
N GLY A 255 0.30 9.40 3.32
CA GLY A 255 1.73 9.20 3.22
C GLY A 255 2.43 10.42 2.62
N ALA A 256 3.76 10.37 2.61
CA ALA A 256 4.61 11.43 2.06
C ALA A 256 5.81 10.80 1.32
N ILE A 257 5.54 9.98 0.28
CA ILE A 257 6.57 9.21 -0.41
C ILE A 257 7.71 10.09 -0.94
N SER A 258 7.43 11.35 -1.30
CA SER A 258 8.45 12.31 -1.73
C SER A 258 9.48 12.67 -0.65
N GLN A 259 9.16 12.39 0.63
CA GLN A 259 10.00 12.72 1.79
C GLN A 259 10.71 11.50 2.40
N TYR A 260 10.35 10.27 2.02
CA TYR A 260 10.83 9.07 2.72
C TYR A 260 12.34 8.84 2.56
N ASN A 261 12.93 9.26 1.45
CA ASN A 261 14.38 9.17 1.20
C ASN A 261 15.12 10.51 1.41
N ASN A 262 14.45 11.50 2.01
CA ASN A 262 15.09 12.79 2.27
C ASN A 262 16.15 12.63 3.37
N THR A 263 17.35 13.16 3.12
CA THR A 263 18.47 13.17 4.08
C THR A 263 18.55 14.47 4.90
N GLY A 264 17.78 15.47 4.51
CA GLY A 264 17.67 16.75 5.23
C GLY A 264 16.45 16.78 6.16
N ALA A 265 16.24 17.91 6.80
CA ALA A 265 15.06 18.14 7.63
C ALA A 265 13.78 18.05 6.76
N MET A 266 12.75 17.39 7.29
CA MET A 266 11.44 17.34 6.64
C MET A 266 10.87 18.76 6.58
N GLN A 267 10.50 19.22 5.39
CA GLN A 267 9.88 20.52 5.21
C GLN A 267 8.36 20.38 5.30
N GLY A 268 7.77 21.17 6.19
CA GLY A 268 6.33 21.30 6.29
C GLY A 268 5.76 22.09 5.10
N PRO A 269 4.41 22.05 4.92
CA PRO A 269 3.75 22.76 3.85
C PRO A 269 3.85 24.28 4.02
N LYS A 270 4.21 24.99 2.94
CA LYS A 270 4.35 26.45 2.91
C LYS A 270 2.97 27.14 2.92
N ASN A 271 1.99 26.51 2.25
CA ASN A 271 0.64 27.06 2.06
C ASN A 271 -0.34 26.65 3.18
N TYR A 272 0.11 26.30 4.39
CA TYR A 272 -0.75 25.81 5.47
C TYR A 272 -1.81 26.84 5.92
N MET A 273 -1.57 28.15 5.73
CA MET A 273 -2.56 29.21 6.03
C MET A 273 -3.82 29.10 5.16
N SER A 274 -3.78 28.38 4.04
CA SER A 274 -4.98 28.06 3.24
C SER A 274 -6.01 27.26 4.03
N LEU A 275 -5.60 26.50 5.05
CA LEU A 275 -6.52 25.80 5.95
C LEU A 275 -7.41 26.79 6.71
N LEU A 276 -6.82 27.88 7.23
CA LEU A 276 -7.58 28.92 7.91
C LEU A 276 -8.51 29.64 6.93
N VAL A 277 -7.97 30.11 5.78
CA VAL A 277 -8.71 30.89 4.81
C VAL A 277 -9.93 30.12 4.30
N ASN A 278 -9.76 28.83 4.02
CA ASN A 278 -10.83 27.99 3.47
C ASN A 278 -11.62 27.19 4.54
N ARG A 279 -11.34 27.37 5.85
CA ARG A 279 -11.94 26.59 6.95
C ARG A 279 -11.79 25.08 6.69
N ALA A 280 -10.65 24.70 6.13
CA ALA A 280 -10.34 23.34 5.78
C ALA A 280 -9.73 22.58 6.96
N ARG A 281 -9.74 21.26 6.90
CA ARG A 281 -9.05 20.39 7.84
C ARG A 281 -8.05 19.50 7.13
N MET A 282 -6.92 19.21 7.79
CA MET A 282 -5.91 18.27 7.36
C MET A 282 -5.72 17.23 8.48
N GLN A 283 -5.91 15.95 8.15
CA GLN A 283 -5.97 14.88 9.13
C GLN A 283 -5.19 13.66 8.64
N GLY A 284 -4.31 13.14 9.51
CA GLY A 284 -3.65 11.83 9.31
C GLY A 284 -4.60 10.67 9.57
N MET A 285 -4.32 9.53 8.95
CA MET A 285 -5.01 8.29 9.21
C MET A 285 -4.02 7.12 9.25
N VAL A 286 -4.29 6.15 10.10
CA VAL A 286 -3.59 4.86 10.15
C VAL A 286 -4.61 3.76 9.94
N VAL A 287 -4.39 2.95 8.91
CA VAL A 287 -5.38 1.95 8.48
C VAL A 287 -5.68 0.91 9.56
N PHE A 288 -4.73 0.60 10.42
CA PHE A 288 -4.89 -0.38 11.52
C PHE A 288 -5.97 0.01 12.53
N ASP A 289 -6.32 1.30 12.66
CA ASP A 289 -7.37 1.79 13.55
C ASP A 289 -8.77 1.34 13.09
N TYR A 290 -8.89 0.81 11.88
CA TYR A 290 -10.15 0.37 11.26
C TYR A 290 -10.25 -1.15 11.12
N ALA A 291 -9.36 -1.93 11.75
CA ALA A 291 -9.23 -3.37 11.55
C ALA A 291 -10.56 -4.14 11.74
N ASP A 292 -11.36 -3.75 12.72
CA ASP A 292 -12.66 -4.37 13.02
C ASP A 292 -13.66 -4.24 11.85
N ARG A 293 -13.47 -3.28 10.97
CA ARG A 293 -14.34 -2.97 9.84
C ARG A 293 -13.84 -3.50 8.50
N TYR A 294 -12.66 -4.13 8.46
CA TYR A 294 -12.10 -4.69 7.22
C TYR A 294 -13.06 -5.65 6.51
N PRO A 295 -13.76 -6.59 7.18
CA PRO A 295 -14.69 -7.49 6.49
C PRO A 295 -15.76 -6.76 5.68
N GLN A 296 -16.30 -5.65 6.21
CA GLN A 296 -17.28 -4.83 5.50
C GLN A 296 -16.69 -4.20 4.25
N ALA A 297 -15.50 -3.58 4.37
CA ALA A 297 -14.83 -2.93 3.26
C ALA A 297 -14.43 -3.93 2.17
N ILE A 298 -13.91 -5.10 2.56
CA ILE A 298 -13.56 -6.19 1.63
C ILE A 298 -14.80 -6.65 0.85
N ALA A 299 -15.94 -6.85 1.51
CA ALA A 299 -17.17 -7.28 0.85
C ALA A 299 -17.66 -6.23 -0.18
N GLU A 300 -17.60 -4.95 0.15
CA GLU A 300 -18.00 -3.86 -0.74
C GLU A 300 -17.04 -3.76 -1.95
N LEU A 301 -15.72 -3.78 -1.72
CA LEU A 301 -14.71 -3.70 -2.77
C LEU A 301 -14.74 -4.93 -3.69
N ALA A 302 -14.91 -6.13 -3.13
CA ALA A 302 -15.09 -7.35 -3.91
C ALA A 302 -16.36 -7.29 -4.78
N GLY A 303 -17.44 -6.71 -4.28
CA GLY A 303 -18.64 -6.44 -5.06
C GLY A 303 -18.36 -5.53 -6.25
N TYR A 304 -17.61 -4.44 -6.06
CA TYR A 304 -17.24 -3.52 -7.14
C TYR A 304 -16.29 -4.15 -8.17
N LEU A 305 -15.39 -5.04 -7.74
CA LEU A 305 -14.56 -5.82 -8.68
C LEU A 305 -15.40 -6.76 -9.51
N LYS A 306 -16.30 -7.49 -8.86
CA LYS A 306 -17.14 -8.51 -9.49
C LYS A 306 -18.08 -7.92 -10.56
N ASP A 307 -18.65 -6.75 -10.29
CA ASP A 307 -19.58 -6.09 -11.25
C ASP A 307 -18.88 -5.12 -12.21
N GLY A 308 -17.54 -5.07 -12.18
CA GLY A 308 -16.72 -4.29 -13.12
C GLY A 308 -16.72 -2.78 -12.86
N ARG A 309 -17.30 -2.30 -11.74
CA ARG A 309 -17.24 -0.89 -11.33
C ARG A 309 -15.87 -0.46 -10.84
N MET A 310 -15.03 -1.42 -10.43
CA MET A 310 -13.67 -1.19 -10.00
C MET A 310 -12.72 -2.13 -10.73
N LYS A 311 -11.57 -1.61 -11.11
CA LYS A 311 -10.44 -2.35 -11.69
C LYS A 311 -9.27 -2.31 -10.71
N SER A 312 -8.41 -3.32 -10.80
CA SER A 312 -7.19 -3.44 -10.01
C SER A 312 -6.02 -3.72 -10.93
N ARG A 313 -4.91 -3.01 -10.72
CA ARG A 313 -3.67 -3.23 -11.47
C ARG A 313 -2.53 -3.50 -10.52
N GLU A 314 -1.89 -4.62 -10.76
CA GLU A 314 -0.70 -5.06 -10.05
C GLU A 314 0.48 -5.16 -11.04
N ASP A 315 1.64 -4.73 -10.57
CA ASP A 315 2.94 -4.84 -11.23
C ASP A 315 3.72 -5.93 -10.50
N VAL A 316 3.83 -7.09 -11.14
CA VAL A 316 4.42 -8.29 -10.52
C VAL A 316 5.85 -8.45 -10.95
N VAL A 317 6.76 -8.42 -9.98
CA VAL A 317 8.18 -8.67 -10.17
C VAL A 317 8.46 -10.13 -9.82
N GLU A 318 9.09 -10.85 -10.75
CA GLU A 318 9.59 -12.21 -10.56
C GLU A 318 11.01 -12.17 -9.96
N GLY A 319 11.49 -13.29 -9.41
CA GLY A 319 12.87 -13.45 -8.97
C GLY A 319 13.04 -13.76 -7.48
N GLY A 320 11.95 -14.09 -6.79
CA GLY A 320 12.00 -14.51 -5.39
C GLY A 320 12.54 -13.43 -4.45
N VAL A 321 12.98 -13.83 -3.26
CA VAL A 321 13.51 -12.89 -2.25
C VAL A 321 14.74 -12.12 -2.72
N ALA A 322 15.52 -12.68 -3.65
CA ALA A 322 16.72 -12.03 -4.19
C ALA A 322 16.43 -10.74 -4.95
N ALA A 323 15.24 -10.64 -5.58
CA ALA A 323 14.82 -9.45 -6.32
C ALA A 323 14.30 -8.32 -5.40
N PHE A 324 14.10 -8.56 -4.10
CA PHE A 324 13.50 -7.60 -3.18
C PHE A 324 14.17 -6.23 -3.15
N PRO A 325 15.52 -6.08 -3.05
CA PRO A 325 16.15 -4.76 -2.94
C PRO A 325 15.88 -3.87 -4.17
N GLU A 326 15.98 -4.43 -5.36
CA GLU A 326 15.73 -3.68 -6.58
C GLU A 326 14.24 -3.39 -6.76
N ALA A 327 13.38 -4.37 -6.51
CA ALA A 327 11.93 -4.21 -6.58
C ALA A 327 11.44 -3.12 -5.63
N LEU A 328 11.90 -3.09 -4.37
CA LEU A 328 11.53 -2.04 -3.42
C LEU A 328 11.88 -0.64 -3.95
N ASN A 329 13.06 -0.49 -4.55
CA ASN A 329 13.52 0.79 -5.09
C ASN A 329 12.70 1.29 -6.30
N MET A 330 11.96 0.41 -6.99
CA MET A 330 11.05 0.81 -8.06
C MET A 330 9.96 1.77 -7.56
N LEU A 331 9.52 1.63 -6.31
CA LEU A 331 8.52 2.52 -5.69
C LEU A 331 9.01 3.98 -5.62
N PHE A 332 10.27 4.18 -5.28
CA PHE A 332 10.87 5.51 -5.06
C PHE A 332 11.36 6.16 -6.35
N THR A 333 11.62 5.37 -7.37
CA THR A 333 12.00 5.86 -8.71
C THR A 333 10.80 6.00 -9.65
N GLY A 334 9.62 5.57 -9.22
CA GLY A 334 8.38 5.65 -10.01
C GLY A 334 8.37 4.71 -11.22
N ARG A 335 9.19 3.65 -11.23
CA ARG A 335 9.21 2.64 -12.29
C ARG A 335 8.03 1.69 -12.26
N ASN A 336 7.46 1.43 -11.08
CA ASN A 336 6.28 0.57 -10.92
C ASN A 336 5.02 1.19 -11.52
N PHE A 337 4.09 0.33 -11.96
CA PHE A 337 2.79 0.75 -12.48
C PHE A 337 1.65 -0.02 -11.79
N GLY A 338 0.97 0.59 -10.87
CA GLY A 338 -0.02 -0.06 -10.01
C GLY A 338 0.57 -0.49 -8.67
N LYS A 339 -0.03 -1.51 -8.06
CA LYS A 339 0.48 -2.16 -6.85
C LYS A 339 1.71 -2.99 -7.18
N LEU A 340 2.81 -2.72 -6.52
CA LEU A 340 4.01 -3.52 -6.68
C LEU A 340 3.94 -4.78 -5.80
N VAL A 341 4.11 -5.92 -6.44
CA VAL A 341 4.06 -7.26 -5.84
C VAL A 341 5.35 -7.99 -6.19
N LEU A 342 5.99 -8.62 -5.22
CA LEU A 342 7.13 -9.51 -5.44
C LEU A 342 6.65 -10.95 -5.34
N LYS A 343 6.71 -11.69 -6.44
CA LYS A 343 6.35 -13.11 -6.49
C LYS A 343 7.52 -13.96 -5.98
N LEU A 344 7.22 -14.85 -5.03
CA LEU A 344 8.20 -15.79 -4.45
C LEU A 344 8.03 -17.20 -4.97
N ALA A 345 6.79 -17.63 -5.23
CA ALA A 345 6.49 -18.97 -5.74
C ALA A 345 5.17 -18.97 -6.53
N ASP A 346 4.96 -20.03 -7.28
CA ASP A 346 3.66 -20.32 -7.88
C ASP A 346 2.68 -20.79 -6.80
N GLY A 347 1.41 -20.41 -6.98
CA GLY A 347 0.31 -20.74 -6.07
C GLY A 347 -0.30 -22.12 -6.37
#